data_4a5532f7c9628673caf31a40d8b6bd8a
#
_entry.id   4a5532f7c9628673caf31a40d8b6bd8a
#
_cell.length_a   1.000
_cell.length_b   1.000
_cell.length_c   1.000
_cell.angle_alpha   90.00
_cell.angle_beta   90.00
_cell.angle_gamma   90.00
#
_symmetry.space_group_name_H-M   'P 1'
#
loop_
_entity.id
_entity.type
_entity.pdbx_description
1 polymer ?
#
loop_
_entity_poly.entity_id
_entity_poly.type
_entity_poly.pdbx_seq_one_letter_code
_entity_poly.pdbx_strand_id
1 'polypeptide(L)'
;MSDDSELAGIRHELGNGSVAWGPCHVGKDAVIGADCSVGALAHVGSEAVLGDRVRVQGGAYVASICLLENDVFIGPNATLLNDRHPPSRDRAKWLPVTVRAGAVIGGGATVLPG
;
A
#
# COMPACT_ATOMS: atom_id res chain seq x y z
N MET A 1 7.06 30.48 17.09
CA MET A 1 6.87 29.03 17.25
C MET A 1 6.23 28.51 15.97
N SER A 2 6.81 27.49 15.41
CA SER A 2 6.19 26.87 14.24
C SER A 2 4.87 26.19 14.66
N ASP A 3 3.91 26.23 13.80
CA ASP A 3 2.67 25.49 13.97
C ASP A 3 2.96 24.00 13.70
N ASP A 4 2.85 23.17 14.72
CA ASP A 4 3.11 21.74 14.59
C ASP A 4 2.21 21.10 13.54
N SER A 5 1.04 21.67 13.24
CA SER A 5 0.17 21.15 12.18
C SER A 5 0.79 21.23 10.79
N GLU A 6 1.75 22.12 10.57
CA GLU A 6 2.48 22.18 9.30
C GLU A 6 3.42 20.99 9.10
N LEU A 7 3.83 20.36 10.18
CA LEU A 7 4.70 19.20 10.15
C LEU A 7 3.94 17.89 10.22
N ALA A 8 2.66 17.95 10.55
CA ALA A 8 1.81 16.76 10.63
C ALA A 8 1.33 16.36 9.24
N GLY A 9 1.21 15.07 9.01
CA GLY A 9 0.57 14.55 7.80
C GLY A 9 -0.89 14.96 7.74
N ILE A 10 -1.41 15.08 6.53
CA ILE A 10 -2.82 15.42 6.33
C ILE A 10 -3.62 14.12 6.35
N ARG A 11 -4.59 14.04 7.26
CA ARG A 11 -5.46 12.87 7.38
C ARG A 11 -6.56 12.92 6.31
N HIS A 12 -6.65 11.89 5.50
CA HIS A 12 -7.70 11.72 4.50
C HIS A 12 -8.54 10.49 4.84
N GLU A 13 -9.84 10.64 4.84
CA GLU A 13 -10.75 9.51 5.01
C GLU A 13 -11.01 8.85 3.66
N LEU A 14 -10.86 7.52 3.63
CA LEU A 14 -11.07 6.71 2.43
C LEU A 14 -12.42 6.00 2.42
N GLY A 15 -13.21 6.18 3.47
CA GLY A 15 -14.47 5.49 3.66
C GLY A 15 -14.32 4.22 4.51
N ASN A 16 -15.42 3.75 5.08
CA ASN A 16 -15.49 2.54 5.91
C ASN A 16 -14.46 2.51 7.06
N GLY A 17 -14.14 3.68 7.64
CA GLY A 17 -13.17 3.78 8.72
C GLY A 17 -11.71 3.74 8.28
N SER A 18 -11.44 3.64 7.00
CA SER A 18 -10.08 3.64 6.47
C SER A 18 -9.53 5.05 6.33
N VAL A 19 -8.23 5.21 6.57
CA VAL A 19 -7.55 6.49 6.62
C VAL A 19 -6.23 6.42 5.85
N ALA A 20 -5.92 7.46 5.11
CA ALA A 20 -4.60 7.65 4.51
C ALA A 20 -3.99 8.96 5.03
N TRP A 21 -2.69 8.96 5.22
CA TRP A 21 -1.93 10.11 5.69
C TRP A 21 -1.14 10.71 4.53
N GLY A 22 -1.53 11.90 4.10
CA GLY A 22 -0.82 12.60 3.05
C GLY A 22 0.47 13.28 3.53
N PRO A 23 1.41 13.49 2.62
CA PRO A 23 1.34 13.08 1.23
C PRO A 23 1.53 11.56 1.06
N CYS A 24 0.72 10.97 0.24
CA CYS A 24 0.81 9.56 -0.14
C CYS A 24 0.14 9.38 -1.50
N HIS A 25 0.27 8.20 -2.07
CA HIS A 25 -0.43 7.88 -3.31
C HIS A 25 -1.35 6.68 -3.09
N VAL A 26 -2.62 6.86 -3.39
CA VAL A 26 -3.58 5.76 -3.49
C VAL A 26 -4.13 5.80 -4.91
N GLY A 27 -3.78 4.81 -5.69
CA GLY A 27 -4.03 4.79 -7.12
C GLY A 27 -5.52 4.74 -7.48
N LYS A 28 -5.81 5.17 -8.68
CA LYS A 28 -7.15 5.05 -9.25
C LYS A 28 -7.57 3.58 -9.27
N ASP A 29 -8.81 3.33 -8.93
CA ASP A 29 -9.41 1.98 -8.89
C ASP A 29 -8.76 1.04 -7.86
N ALA A 30 -7.94 1.55 -6.96
CA ALA A 30 -7.54 0.78 -5.79
C ALA A 30 -8.76 0.51 -4.92
N VAL A 31 -8.89 -0.71 -4.44
CA VAL A 31 -9.99 -1.11 -3.56
C VAL A 31 -9.46 -1.20 -2.14
N ILE A 32 -10.03 -0.39 -1.25
CA ILE A 32 -9.62 -0.34 0.15
C ILE A 32 -10.79 -0.83 0.99
N GLY A 33 -10.56 -1.86 1.78
CA GLY A 33 -11.57 -2.39 2.69
C GLY A 33 -11.82 -1.49 3.90
N ALA A 34 -12.38 -2.07 4.94
CA ALA A 34 -12.72 -1.34 6.17
C ALA A 34 -11.53 -1.26 7.13
N ASP A 35 -11.45 -0.15 7.85
CA ASP A 35 -10.50 0.06 8.95
C ASP A 35 -9.03 -0.12 8.56
N CYS A 36 -8.70 0.21 7.31
CA CYS A 36 -7.33 0.21 6.82
C CYS A 36 -6.62 1.52 7.17
N SER A 37 -5.29 1.48 7.20
CA SER A 37 -4.48 2.68 7.30
C SER A 37 -3.35 2.66 6.28
N VAL A 38 -3.12 3.80 5.63
CA VAL A 38 -2.04 4.01 4.68
C VAL A 38 -1.18 5.15 5.21
N GLY A 39 0.08 4.85 5.50
CA GLY A 39 1.01 5.80 6.09
C GLY A 39 1.51 6.85 5.11
N ALA A 40 2.10 7.91 5.66
CA ALA A 40 2.68 8.99 4.86
C ALA A 40 3.78 8.44 3.93
N LEU A 41 3.87 9.00 2.74
CA LEU A 41 4.83 8.63 1.69
C LEU A 41 4.65 7.20 1.15
N ALA A 42 3.61 6.49 1.57
CA ALA A 42 3.30 5.19 1.00
C ALA A 42 2.72 5.32 -0.41
N HIS A 43 2.87 4.27 -1.18
CA HIS A 43 2.31 4.16 -2.52
C HIS A 43 1.47 2.90 -2.60
N VAL A 44 0.19 3.08 -2.86
CA VAL A 44 -0.73 1.97 -3.17
C VAL A 44 -1.12 2.12 -4.63
N GLY A 45 -0.69 1.20 -5.46
CA GLY A 45 -0.86 1.28 -6.91
C GLY A 45 -2.32 1.12 -7.35
N SER A 46 -2.58 1.54 -8.57
CA SER A 46 -3.90 1.42 -9.20
C SER A 46 -4.34 -0.06 -9.21
N GLU A 47 -5.61 -0.28 -8.93
CA GLU A 47 -6.20 -1.63 -8.92
C GLU A 47 -5.59 -2.58 -7.89
N ALA A 48 -4.78 -2.09 -6.96
CA ALA A 48 -4.42 -2.87 -5.80
C ALA A 48 -5.67 -3.12 -4.94
N VAL A 49 -5.73 -4.28 -4.30
CA VAL A 49 -6.88 -4.64 -3.47
C VAL A 49 -6.39 -4.88 -2.04
N LEU A 50 -6.92 -4.10 -1.12
CA LEU A 50 -6.69 -4.26 0.31
C LEU A 50 -7.96 -4.77 0.96
N GLY A 51 -7.85 -5.85 1.70
CA GLY A 51 -8.96 -6.34 2.52
C GLY A 51 -9.21 -5.43 3.71
N ASP A 52 -9.79 -5.97 4.78
CA ASP A 52 -10.10 -5.19 5.97
C ASP A 52 -8.90 -5.16 6.94
N ARG A 53 -8.78 -4.06 7.67
CA ARG A 53 -7.76 -3.90 8.72
C ARG A 53 -6.32 -4.08 8.22
N VAL A 54 -6.08 -3.74 6.96
CA VAL A 54 -4.75 -3.76 6.38
C VAL A 54 -4.01 -2.49 6.80
N ARG A 55 -2.75 -2.64 7.20
CA ARG A 55 -1.89 -1.53 7.57
C ARG A 55 -0.71 -1.45 6.62
N VAL A 56 -0.64 -0.36 5.87
CA VAL A 56 0.48 -0.04 4.99
C VAL A 56 1.25 1.09 5.65
N GLN A 57 2.44 0.81 6.13
CA GLN A 57 3.24 1.79 6.87
C GLN A 57 3.93 2.79 5.94
N GLY A 58 4.47 3.85 6.54
CA GLY A 58 5.06 4.94 5.79
C GLY A 58 6.16 4.50 4.82
N GLY A 59 6.16 5.07 3.63
CA GLY A 59 7.17 4.80 2.62
C GLY A 59 7.05 3.44 1.92
N ALA A 60 6.10 2.59 2.30
CA ALA A 60 5.93 1.30 1.65
C ALA A 60 5.41 1.47 0.21
N TYR A 61 5.83 0.57 -0.66
CA TYR A 61 5.42 0.55 -2.05
C TYR A 61 4.63 -0.72 -2.34
N VAL A 62 3.36 -0.58 -2.62
CA VAL A 62 2.48 -1.67 -3.04
C VAL A 62 2.17 -1.46 -4.51
N ALA A 63 2.75 -2.28 -5.37
CA ALA A 63 2.58 -2.13 -6.81
C ALA A 63 1.13 -2.34 -7.23
N SER A 64 0.80 -1.84 -8.40
CA SER A 64 -0.53 -2.05 -9.00
C SER A 64 -0.88 -3.53 -9.07
N ILE A 65 -2.15 -3.83 -8.89
CA ILE A 65 -2.75 -5.17 -8.93
C ILE A 65 -2.39 -6.12 -7.77
N CYS A 66 -1.52 -5.73 -6.85
CA CYS A 66 -1.24 -6.56 -5.68
C CYS A 66 -2.49 -6.77 -4.83
N LEU A 67 -2.58 -7.93 -4.18
CA LEU A 67 -3.70 -8.29 -3.31
C LEU A 67 -3.20 -8.50 -1.89
N LEU A 68 -3.74 -7.71 -0.96
CA LEU A 68 -3.45 -7.83 0.46
C LEU A 68 -4.73 -8.27 1.16
N GLU A 69 -4.73 -9.46 1.74
CA GLU A 69 -5.90 -10.00 2.43
C GLU A 69 -6.07 -9.33 3.81
N ASN A 70 -7.13 -9.70 4.52
CA ASN A 70 -7.45 -9.06 5.81
C ASN A 70 -6.30 -9.14 6.81
N ASP A 71 -6.16 -8.11 7.63
CA ASP A 71 -5.21 -8.08 8.74
C ASP A 71 -3.73 -8.17 8.32
N VAL A 72 -3.43 -7.87 7.07
CA VAL A 72 -2.05 -7.82 6.57
C VAL A 72 -1.36 -6.55 7.07
N PHE A 73 -0.10 -6.70 7.47
CA PHE A 73 0.76 -5.59 7.86
C PHE A 73 1.93 -5.49 6.88
N ILE A 74 2.08 -4.32 6.26
CA ILE A 74 3.21 -4.01 5.39
C ILE A 74 4.09 -2.99 6.10
N GLY A 75 5.30 -3.40 6.46
CA GLY A 75 6.23 -2.58 7.22
C GLY A 75 6.73 -1.35 6.46
N PRO A 76 7.32 -0.37 7.19
CA PRO A 76 7.80 0.86 6.56
C PRO A 76 8.87 0.55 5.50
N ASN A 77 8.77 1.24 4.38
CA ASN A 77 9.70 1.10 3.26
C ASN A 77 9.78 -0.30 2.64
N ALA A 78 8.84 -1.19 2.96
CA ALA A 78 8.73 -2.47 2.26
C ALA A 78 8.25 -2.25 0.83
N THR A 79 8.64 -3.15 -0.07
CA THR A 79 8.36 -3.02 -1.50
C THR A 79 7.76 -4.30 -2.03
N LEU A 80 6.55 -4.22 -2.59
CA LEU A 80 5.90 -5.33 -3.28
C LEU A 80 5.89 -5.01 -4.77
N LEU A 81 6.48 -5.86 -5.58
CA LEU A 81 6.67 -5.63 -7.01
C LEU A 81 5.65 -6.41 -7.84
N ASN A 82 5.50 -6.06 -9.12
CA ASN A 82 4.54 -6.71 -10.02
C ASN A 82 5.10 -7.06 -11.40
N ASP A 83 6.39 -6.81 -11.64
CA ASP A 83 7.01 -7.10 -12.93
C ASP A 83 8.31 -7.87 -12.72
N ARG A 84 8.35 -9.12 -13.17
CA ARG A 84 9.55 -9.98 -13.02
C ARG A 84 10.69 -9.56 -13.91
N HIS A 85 10.39 -8.89 -15.01
CA HIS A 85 11.38 -8.48 -16.01
C HIS A 85 11.20 -7.00 -16.35
N PRO A 86 11.40 -6.11 -15.36
CA PRO A 86 11.15 -4.70 -15.57
C PRO A 86 12.18 -4.05 -16.51
N PRO A 87 11.78 -3.13 -17.37
CA PRO A 87 10.39 -2.85 -17.70
C PRO A 87 9.88 -3.75 -18.82
N SER A 88 8.98 -4.66 -18.52
CA SER A 88 8.40 -5.54 -19.51
C SER A 88 7.60 -4.77 -20.56
N ARG A 89 7.03 -3.62 -20.15
CA ARG A 89 6.15 -2.77 -20.97
C ARG A 89 4.92 -3.52 -21.49
N ASP A 90 4.59 -4.61 -20.83
CA ASP A 90 3.44 -5.43 -21.18
C ASP A 90 2.71 -5.81 -19.90
N ARG A 91 1.57 -5.13 -19.67
CA ARG A 91 0.76 -5.35 -18.48
C ARG A 91 0.31 -6.81 -18.35
N ALA A 92 0.13 -7.51 -19.46
CA ALA A 92 -0.26 -8.93 -19.44
C ALA A 92 0.81 -9.82 -18.79
N LYS A 93 2.05 -9.34 -18.70
CA LYS A 93 3.15 -10.04 -18.04
C LYS A 93 3.30 -9.74 -16.56
N TRP A 94 2.49 -8.80 -16.04
CA TRP A 94 2.57 -8.47 -14.64
C TRP A 94 1.99 -9.59 -13.79
N LEU A 95 2.68 -9.89 -12.70
CA LEU A 95 2.26 -10.87 -11.71
C LEU A 95 2.11 -10.17 -10.37
N PRO A 96 0.93 -10.18 -9.75
CA PRO A 96 0.76 -9.54 -8.46
C PRO A 96 1.48 -10.32 -7.36
N VAL A 97 1.85 -9.60 -6.30
CA VAL A 97 2.12 -10.23 -5.02
C VAL A 97 0.78 -10.40 -4.31
N THR A 98 0.52 -11.60 -3.84
CA THR A 98 -0.63 -11.89 -2.97
C THR A 98 -0.12 -12.13 -1.56
N VAL A 99 -0.58 -11.31 -0.63
CA VAL A 99 -0.23 -11.43 0.79
C VAL A 99 -1.45 -11.98 1.52
N ARG A 100 -1.32 -13.17 2.09
CA ARG A 100 -2.43 -13.86 2.74
C ARG A 100 -2.76 -13.24 4.09
N ALA A 101 -3.99 -13.49 4.55
CA ALA A 101 -4.53 -12.90 5.76
C ALA A 101 -3.59 -13.04 6.96
N GLY A 102 -3.42 -11.96 7.70
CA GLY A 102 -2.61 -11.93 8.91
C GLY A 102 -1.10 -11.94 8.70
N ALA A 103 -0.61 -11.99 7.46
CA ALA A 103 0.83 -11.99 7.22
C ALA A 103 1.44 -10.63 7.52
N VAL A 104 2.69 -10.65 7.92
CA VAL A 104 3.50 -9.47 8.24
C VAL A 104 4.69 -9.42 7.30
N ILE A 105 4.81 -8.32 6.57
CA ILE A 105 6.01 -8.04 5.77
C ILE A 105 6.84 -7.03 6.56
N GLY A 106 8.05 -7.41 6.94
CA GLY A 106 8.93 -6.56 7.74
C GLY A 106 9.37 -5.31 7.01
N GLY A 107 9.77 -4.30 7.79
CA GLY A 107 10.27 -3.04 7.22
C GLY A 107 11.45 -3.25 6.29
N GLY A 108 11.46 -2.55 5.17
CA GLY A 108 12.54 -2.64 4.19
C GLY A 108 12.58 -3.92 3.36
N ALA A 109 11.69 -4.88 3.60
CA ALA A 109 11.66 -6.11 2.80
C ALA A 109 11.26 -5.84 1.37
N THR A 110 11.79 -6.61 0.43
CA THR A 110 11.39 -6.57 -0.97
C THR A 110 10.81 -7.91 -1.35
N VAL A 111 9.57 -7.90 -1.85
CA VAL A 111 8.87 -9.10 -2.29
C VAL A 111 8.77 -9.08 -3.80
N LEU A 112 9.35 -10.09 -4.43
CA LEU A 112 9.34 -10.20 -5.88
C LEU A 112 7.98 -10.67 -6.39
N PRO A 113 7.65 -10.37 -7.67
CA PRO A 113 6.38 -10.75 -8.27
C PRO A 113 6.16 -12.26 -8.28
N GLY A 114 4.91 -12.60 -8.17
CA GLY A 114 4.51 -14.02 -8.10
C GLY A 114 4.59 -14.55 -6.69
#